data_f2a8e3977fb0ef56a48b423183714be7
#
_entry.id   f2a8e3977fb0ef56a48b423183714be7
#
_cell.length_a   1.000
_cell.length_b   1.000
_cell.length_c   1.000
_cell.angle_alpha   90.00
_cell.angle_beta   90.00
_cell.angle_gamma   90.00
#
_symmetry.space_group_name_H-M   'P 1'
#
loop_
_entity.id
_entity.type
_entity.pdbx_description
1 polymer ?
#
loop_
_entity_poly.entity_id
_entity_poly.type
_entity_poly.pdbx_seq_one_letter_code
_entity_poly.pdbx_strand_id
1 'polypeptide(L)' 'MRTYGKLREKIRNVFGAIGAFADALGKDRSTISKKLNSAVPWDQAEIEESCRLLGIPNDNIPEYFFYDE' A
#
# COMPACT_ATOMS: atom_id res chain seq x y z
N MET A 1 -15.48 3.55 3.85
CA MET A 1 -14.59 3.14 2.77
C MET A 1 -13.19 3.68 3.02
N ARG A 2 -12.17 2.86 2.85
CA ARG A 2 -10.79 3.31 3.05
C ARG A 2 -10.27 4.02 1.82
N THR A 3 -9.64 5.16 2.02
CA THR A 3 -8.99 5.90 0.93
C THR A 3 -7.50 5.60 0.86
N TYR A 4 -6.96 5.00 1.91
CA TYR A 4 -5.53 4.68 2.02
C TYR A 4 -4.64 5.93 1.84
N GLY A 5 -5.10 7.07 2.38
CA GLY A 5 -4.37 8.33 2.23
C GLY A 5 -2.95 8.29 2.75
N LYS A 6 -2.75 7.74 3.95
CA LYS A 6 -1.42 7.61 4.54
C LYS A 6 -0.55 6.65 3.75
N LEU A 7 -1.12 5.55 3.27
CA LEU A 7 -0.38 4.58 2.47
C LEU A 7 0.04 5.18 1.14
N ARG A 8 -0.87 5.91 0.48
CA ARG A 8 -0.55 6.59 -0.78
C ARG A 8 0.59 7.58 -0.62
N GLU A 9 0.54 8.35 0.46
CA GLU A 9 1.58 9.33 0.75
C GLU A 9 2.92 8.64 1.00
N LYS A 10 2.92 7.56 1.76
CA LYS A 10 4.13 6.79 2.04
C LYS A 10 4.75 6.22 0.77
N ILE A 11 3.91 5.67 -0.10
CA ILE A 11 4.35 5.14 -1.40
C ILE A 11 5.01 6.24 -2.23
N ARG A 12 4.38 7.40 -2.29
CA ARG A 12 4.92 8.53 -3.04
C ARG A 12 6.25 9.02 -2.45
N ASN A 13 6.35 9.06 -1.13
CA ASN A 13 7.57 9.52 -0.47
C ASN A 13 8.73 8.55 -0.67
N VAL A 14 8.48 7.25 -0.65
CA VAL A 14 9.54 6.24 -0.75
C VAL A 14 9.87 5.90 -2.20
N PHE A 15 8.86 5.74 -3.05
CA PHE A 15 9.03 5.27 -4.42
C PHE A 15 8.81 6.34 -5.48
N GLY A 16 8.20 7.44 -5.13
CA GLY A 16 7.92 8.52 -6.07
C GLY A 16 6.64 8.32 -6.87
N ALA A 17 6.26 7.08 -7.16
CA ALA A 17 5.07 6.78 -7.96
C ALA A 17 4.52 5.41 -7.62
N ILE A 18 3.23 5.23 -7.85
CA ILE A 18 2.56 3.94 -7.61
C ILE A 18 3.15 2.84 -8.49
N GLY A 19 3.50 3.18 -9.74
CA GLY A 19 4.09 2.20 -10.66
C GLY A 19 5.40 1.62 -10.16
N ALA A 20 6.26 2.45 -9.59
CA ALA A 20 7.52 1.99 -9.03
C ALA A 20 7.31 1.06 -7.83
N PHE A 21 6.35 1.39 -6.97
CA PHE A 21 5.99 0.54 -5.85
C PHE A 21 5.42 -0.80 -6.33
N ALA A 22 4.53 -0.76 -7.34
CA ALA A 22 3.95 -1.98 -7.90
C ALA A 22 5.04 -2.89 -8.46
N ASP A 23 6.01 -2.33 -9.19
CA ASP A 23 7.13 -3.10 -9.72
C ASP A 23 7.93 -3.77 -8.60
N ALA A 24 8.21 -3.04 -7.53
CA ALA A 24 8.95 -3.58 -6.38
C ALA A 24 8.17 -4.70 -5.69
N LEU A 25 6.84 -4.60 -5.69
CA LEU A 25 5.97 -5.60 -5.09
C LEU A 25 5.73 -6.80 -6.02
N GLY A 26 6.13 -6.70 -7.28
CA GLY A 26 5.92 -7.75 -8.27
C GLY A 26 4.50 -7.83 -8.78
N LYS A 27 3.78 -6.70 -8.79
CA LYS A 27 2.39 -6.63 -9.22
C LYS A 27 2.22 -5.57 -10.31
N ASP A 28 1.12 -5.67 -11.05
CA ASP A 28 0.78 -4.65 -12.04
C ASP A 28 0.33 -3.36 -11.33
N ARG A 29 0.65 -2.23 -11.95
CA ARG A 29 0.21 -0.92 -11.46
C ARG A 29 -1.31 -0.86 -11.32
N SER A 30 -2.05 -1.41 -12.29
CA SER A 30 -3.51 -1.41 -12.24
C SER A 30 -4.04 -2.20 -11.07
N THR A 31 -3.40 -3.33 -10.73
CA THR A 31 -3.78 -4.14 -9.58
C THR A 31 -3.61 -3.35 -8.28
N ILE A 32 -2.47 -2.68 -8.12
CA ILE A 32 -2.21 -1.87 -6.92
C ILE A 32 -3.18 -0.68 -6.86
N SER A 33 -3.46 -0.06 -8.00
CA SER A 33 -4.41 1.04 -8.06
C SER A 33 -5.81 0.62 -7.58
N LYS A 34 -6.26 -0.57 -7.98
CA LYS A 34 -7.55 -1.11 -7.53
C LYS A 34 -7.56 -1.35 -6.02
N LYS A 35 -6.45 -1.84 -5.47
CA LYS A 35 -6.35 -2.05 -4.01
C LYS A 35 -6.37 -0.72 -3.27
N LEU A 36 -5.70 0.29 -3.78
CA LEU A 36 -5.69 1.62 -3.18
C LEU A 36 -7.03 2.33 -3.31
N ASN A 37 -7.86 1.92 -4.28
CA ASN A 37 -9.21 2.45 -4.44
C ASN A 37 -10.27 1.61 -3.73
N SER A 38 -9.85 0.63 -2.93
CA SER A 38 -10.74 -0.27 -2.18
C SER A 38 -11.59 -1.16 -3.07
N ALA A 39 -11.24 -1.29 -4.35
CA ALA A 39 -11.97 -2.17 -5.27
C ALA A 39 -11.59 -3.64 -5.07
N VAL A 40 -10.35 -3.89 -4.62
CA VAL A 40 -9.82 -5.22 -4.36
C VAL A 40 -9.14 -5.20 -2.99
N PRO A 41 -9.39 -6.18 -2.11
CA PRO A 41 -8.75 -6.18 -0.80
C PRO A 41 -7.26 -6.51 -0.88
N TRP A 42 -6.51 -6.03 0.12
CA TRP A 42 -5.12 -6.41 0.31
C TRP A 42 -5.08 -7.77 1.00
N ASP A 43 -4.21 -8.65 0.54
CA ASP A 43 -3.99 -9.90 1.28
C ASP A 43 -2.84 -9.74 2.25
N GLN A 44 -2.69 -10.71 3.16
CA GLN A 44 -1.70 -10.61 4.23
C GLN A 44 -0.27 -10.56 3.68
N ALA A 45 0.03 -11.36 2.66
CA ALA A 45 1.37 -11.38 2.07
C ALA A 45 1.71 -10.02 1.44
N GLU A 46 0.75 -9.40 0.79
CA GLU A 46 0.94 -8.08 0.18
C GLU A 46 1.17 -7.01 1.24
N ILE A 47 0.41 -7.06 2.34
CA ILE A 47 0.57 -6.12 3.44
C ILE A 47 1.96 -6.25 4.04
N GLU A 48 2.40 -7.47 4.32
CA GLU A 48 3.73 -7.72 4.92
C GLU A 48 4.85 -7.24 4.01
N GLU A 49 4.77 -7.56 2.73
CA GLU A 49 5.81 -7.14 1.77
C GLU A 49 5.80 -5.63 1.58
N SER A 50 4.62 -5.02 1.52
CA SER A 50 4.50 -3.56 1.41
C SER A 50 5.14 -2.88 2.61
N CYS A 51 4.89 -3.38 3.81
CA CYS A 51 5.47 -2.81 5.02
C CYS A 51 6.99 -2.94 5.02
N ARG A 52 7.52 -4.07 4.55
CA ARG A 52 8.96 -4.26 4.41
C ARG A 52 9.56 -3.23 3.45
N LEU A 53 8.93 -3.05 2.30
CA LEU A 53 9.42 -2.14 1.27
C LEU A 53 9.32 -0.67 1.69
N LEU A 54 8.29 -0.33 2.44
CA LEU A 54 8.03 1.05 2.83
C LEU A 54 8.60 1.40 4.21
N GLY A 55 9.18 0.43 4.91
CA GLY A 55 9.73 0.68 6.24
C GLY A 55 8.66 0.94 7.29
N ILE A 56 7.48 0.33 7.15
CA ILE A 56 6.39 0.48 8.10
C ILE A 56 6.53 -0.59 9.18
N PRO A 57 6.71 -0.22 10.45
CA PRO A 57 6.80 -1.20 11.52
C PRO A 57 5.44 -1.87 11.77
N ASN A 58 5.47 -3.08 12.33
CA ASN A 58 4.25 -3.87 12.58
C ASN A 58 3.22 -3.12 13.39
N ASP A 59 3.66 -2.33 14.36
CA ASP A 59 2.75 -1.57 15.24
C ASP A 59 1.96 -0.51 14.46
N ASN A 60 2.46 -0.10 13.30
CA ASN A 60 1.84 0.95 12.49
C ASN A 60 1.02 0.40 11.32
N ILE A 61 0.95 -0.92 11.14
CA ILE A 61 0.17 -1.51 10.05
C ILE A 61 -1.29 -1.06 10.06
N PRO A 62 -1.99 -1.07 11.21
CA PRO A 62 -3.40 -0.62 11.20
C PRO A 62 -3.58 0.82 10.73
N GLU A 63 -2.61 1.69 11.01
CA GLU A 63 -2.68 3.09 10.62
C GLU A 63 -2.68 3.24 9.10
N TYR A 64 -1.95 2.39 8.39
CA TYR A 64 -1.81 2.47 6.94
C TYR A 64 -2.83 1.65 6.19
N PHE A 65 -3.21 0.48 6.70
CA PHE A 65 -4.04 -0.48 5.96
C PHE A 65 -5.46 -0.62 6.49
N PHE A 66 -5.71 -0.23 7.72
CA PHE A 66 -7.02 -0.45 8.36
C PHE A 66 -7.67 0.82 8.90
N TYR A 67 -7.10 1.96 8.57
CA TYR A 67 -7.64 3.25 9.01
C TYR A 67 -8.74 3.70 8.05
N ASP A 68 -9.95 3.90 8.58
CA ASP A 68 -11.08 4.41 7.81
C ASP A 68 -11.12 5.93 7.89
N GLU A 69 -11.17 6.56 6.74
CA GLU A 69 -11.21 8.02 6.63
C GLU A 69 -12.59 8.55 6.31
#